data_c53195c347d83cbbf9ea56a3f19aed4a
#
_entry.id   c53195c347d83cbbf9ea56a3f19aed4a
#
_cell.length_a   1.000
_cell.length_b   1.000
_cell.length_c   1.000
_cell.angle_alpha   90.00
_cell.angle_beta   90.00
_cell.angle_gamma   90.00
#
_symmetry.space_group_name_H-M   'P 1'
#
loop_
_entity.id
_entity.type
_entity.pdbx_description
1 polymer ?
#
loop_
_entity_poly.entity_id
_entity_poly.type
_entity_poly.pdbx_seq_one_letter_code
_entity_poly.pdbx_strand_id
1 'polypeptide(L)'
;KGKIRFTNTRCRFLDCRSCLCRIYPERFKKVPDCRDIDLNAVREKPRWLPKTCAYWLLDNGFDLPEWHPLKTGRAASVHEANMSLKGRETVSETGIQNYENYIDRQTGRHRRQTSQTC
;
A
#
# COMPACT_ATOMS: atom_id res chain seq x y z
N LYS A 1 14.43 7.57 -17.42
CA LYS A 1 13.19 7.05 -17.82
C LYS A 1 12.72 6.00 -16.81
N GLY A 2 11.48 5.95 -16.53
CA GLY A 2 10.93 4.93 -15.67
C GLY A 2 11.21 5.07 -14.21
N LYS A 3 11.29 6.29 -13.73
CA LYS A 3 11.41 6.51 -12.31
C LYS A 3 10.09 6.13 -11.63
N ILE A 4 10.18 5.30 -10.60
CA ILE A 4 9.00 4.87 -9.86
C ILE A 4 8.70 5.90 -8.79
N ARG A 5 7.44 6.33 -8.73
CA ARG A 5 6.99 7.24 -7.70
C ARG A 5 5.70 6.72 -7.11
N PHE A 6 5.55 6.88 -5.82
CA PHE A 6 4.35 6.45 -5.12
C PHE A 6 3.42 7.63 -4.96
N THR A 7 2.13 7.36 -5.04
CA THR A 7 1.11 8.39 -4.89
C THR A 7 0.33 8.15 -3.60
N ASN A 8 -0.48 9.13 -3.21
CA ASN A 8 -1.37 8.95 -2.08
C ASN A 8 -2.77 8.54 -2.53
N THR A 9 -2.87 7.92 -3.69
CA THR A 9 -4.15 7.39 -4.15
C THR A 9 -4.35 6.00 -3.61
N ARG A 10 -5.59 5.66 -3.34
CA ARG A 10 -5.94 4.33 -2.86
C ARG A 10 -6.85 3.63 -3.85
N CYS A 11 -6.80 2.31 -3.81
CA CYS A 11 -7.69 1.50 -4.63
C CYS A 11 -9.14 1.72 -4.21
N ARG A 12 -10.03 1.80 -5.17
CA ARG A 12 -11.45 2.04 -4.88
C ARG A 12 -12.10 0.89 -4.11
N PHE A 13 -11.47 -0.27 -4.09
CA PHE A 13 -11.99 -1.43 -3.36
C PHE A 13 -11.34 -1.62 -2.01
N LEU A 14 -10.54 -0.68 -1.58
CA LEU A 14 -9.94 -0.76 -0.25
C LEU A 14 -10.97 -0.38 0.80
N ASP A 15 -11.13 -1.23 1.81
CA ASP A 15 -11.93 -0.90 2.97
C ASP A 15 -11.06 -0.14 3.94
N CYS A 16 -11.38 1.15 4.12
CA CYS A 16 -10.53 1.99 4.96
C CYS A 16 -10.60 1.64 6.44
N ARG A 17 -11.62 0.91 6.87
CA ARG A 17 -11.73 0.54 8.28
C ARG A 17 -10.82 -0.62 8.61
N SER A 18 -10.78 -1.62 7.74
CA SER A 18 -9.95 -2.80 7.97
C SER A 18 -8.64 -2.75 7.20
N CYS A 19 -8.53 -1.88 6.22
CA CYS A 19 -7.40 -1.80 5.29
C CYS A 19 -7.25 -3.09 4.48
N LEU A 20 -8.36 -3.75 4.22
CA LEU A 20 -8.38 -4.97 3.42
C LEU A 20 -9.17 -4.75 2.13
N CYS A 21 -8.92 -5.60 1.17
CA CYS A 21 -9.64 -5.54 -0.09
C CYS A 21 -11.06 -6.08 0.07
N ARG A 22 -12.05 -5.31 -0.37
CA ARG A 22 -13.45 -5.72 -0.25
C ARG A 22 -13.84 -6.81 -1.24
N ILE A 23 -13.03 -7.00 -2.28
CA ILE A 23 -13.37 -7.95 -3.34
C ILE A 23 -12.22 -8.93 -3.59
N TYR A 24 -11.50 -9.27 -2.54
CA TYR A 24 -10.27 -10.02 -2.69
C TYR A 24 -10.41 -11.25 -3.60
N PRO A 25 -11.43 -12.10 -3.44
CA PRO A 25 -11.55 -13.28 -4.31
C PRO A 25 -11.78 -12.95 -5.78
N GLU A 26 -12.42 -11.84 -6.07
CA GLU A 26 -12.71 -11.46 -7.46
C GLU A 26 -11.84 -10.30 -7.95
N ARG A 27 -10.77 -9.99 -7.24
CA ARG A 27 -10.01 -8.78 -7.53
C ARG A 27 -9.47 -8.74 -8.96
N PHE A 28 -9.05 -9.87 -9.48
CA PHE A 28 -8.50 -9.89 -10.84
C PHE A 28 -9.55 -9.70 -11.91
N LYS A 29 -10.80 -10.03 -11.62
CA LYS A 29 -11.88 -9.81 -12.56
C LYS A 29 -12.25 -8.34 -12.63
N LYS A 30 -12.23 -7.66 -11.50
CA LYS A 30 -12.65 -6.28 -11.43
C LYS A 30 -11.51 -5.31 -11.63
N VAL A 31 -10.30 -5.72 -11.30
CA VAL A 31 -9.10 -4.89 -11.43
C VAL A 31 -8.02 -5.75 -12.10
N PRO A 32 -8.02 -5.79 -13.42
CA PRO A 32 -7.05 -6.66 -14.12
C PRO A 32 -5.60 -6.34 -13.81
N ASP A 33 -5.31 -5.09 -13.42
CA ASP A 33 -3.94 -4.69 -13.07
C ASP A 33 -3.56 -5.02 -11.65
N CYS A 34 -4.47 -5.61 -10.87
CA CYS A 34 -4.14 -5.98 -9.51
C CYS A 34 -3.03 -7.02 -9.50
N ARG A 35 -2.16 -6.93 -8.50
CA ARG A 35 -0.99 -7.80 -8.45
C ARG A 35 -1.14 -8.82 -7.34
N ASP A 36 -0.62 -9.99 -7.61
CA ASP A 36 -0.49 -11.02 -6.60
C ASP A 36 0.98 -11.03 -6.16
N ILE A 37 1.20 -10.93 -4.86
CA ILE A 37 2.56 -10.83 -4.35
C ILE A 37 2.84 -12.03 -3.48
N ASP A 38 3.82 -12.80 -3.90
CA ASP A 38 4.33 -13.92 -3.13
C ASP A 38 5.86 -13.94 -3.27
N LEU A 39 6.48 -14.96 -2.75
CA LEU A 39 7.94 -15.04 -2.80
C LEU A 39 8.46 -15.11 -4.23
N ASN A 40 7.72 -15.77 -5.10
CA ASN A 40 8.16 -15.86 -6.49
C ASN A 40 8.13 -14.50 -7.17
N ALA A 41 7.05 -13.75 -6.94
CA ALA A 41 6.95 -12.41 -7.52
C ALA A 41 8.07 -11.51 -7.02
N VAL A 42 8.44 -11.64 -5.75
CA VAL A 42 9.48 -10.81 -5.16
C VAL A 42 10.85 -11.15 -5.74
N ARG A 43 11.10 -12.41 -6.01
CA ARG A 43 12.39 -12.83 -6.53
C ARG A 43 12.70 -12.25 -7.90
N GLU A 44 11.67 -11.85 -8.63
CA GLU A 44 11.87 -11.16 -9.90
C GLU A 44 12.26 -9.70 -9.72
N LYS A 45 12.33 -9.25 -8.47
CA LYS A 45 12.77 -7.91 -8.09
C LYS A 45 12.04 -6.82 -8.84
N PRO A 46 10.70 -6.79 -8.76
CA PRO A 46 9.95 -5.76 -9.45
C PRO A 46 10.26 -4.40 -8.88
N ARG A 47 10.49 -3.43 -9.76
CA ARG A 47 10.89 -2.10 -9.35
C ARG A 47 9.80 -1.36 -8.57
N TRP A 48 8.54 -1.75 -8.79
CA TRP A 48 7.43 -1.07 -8.13
C TRP A 48 7.22 -1.53 -6.68
N LEU A 49 7.88 -2.61 -6.26
CA LEU A 49 7.66 -3.16 -4.92
C LEU A 49 8.43 -2.34 -3.89
N PRO A 50 7.74 -1.81 -2.87
CA PRO A 50 8.46 -1.04 -1.86
C PRO A 50 9.35 -1.93 -1.00
N LYS A 51 10.43 -1.35 -0.53
CA LYS A 51 11.36 -2.08 0.32
C LYS A 51 10.82 -2.33 1.72
N THR A 52 9.66 -1.79 2.02
CA THR A 52 8.97 -2.07 3.28
C THR A 52 8.10 -3.31 3.21
N CYS A 53 7.95 -3.88 2.02
CA CYS A 53 7.15 -5.09 1.87
C CYS A 53 7.78 -6.24 2.64
N ALA A 54 6.95 -6.97 3.38
CA ALA A 54 7.44 -8.09 4.19
C ALA A 54 8.16 -9.13 3.34
N TYR A 55 7.61 -9.43 2.18
CA TYR A 55 8.26 -10.39 1.30
C TYR A 55 9.61 -9.89 0.82
N TRP A 56 9.69 -8.59 0.51
CA TRP A 56 10.97 -8.02 0.08
C TRP A 56 12.00 -8.09 1.19
N LEU A 57 11.59 -7.78 2.41
CA LEU A 57 12.51 -7.82 3.54
C LEU A 57 13.07 -9.22 3.74
N LEU A 58 12.19 -10.22 3.76
CA LEU A 58 12.62 -11.59 3.99
C LEU A 58 13.50 -12.10 2.86
N ASP A 59 13.17 -11.77 1.62
CA ASP A 59 13.97 -12.20 0.47
C ASP A 59 15.37 -11.61 0.50
N ASN A 60 15.54 -10.46 1.12
CA ASN A 60 16.83 -9.78 1.19
C ASN A 60 17.54 -9.99 2.54
N GLY A 61 17.10 -10.95 3.31
CA GLY A 61 17.79 -11.32 4.54
C GLY A 61 17.46 -10.46 5.74
N PHE A 62 16.47 -9.61 5.65
CA PHE A 62 16.06 -8.79 6.79
C PHE A 62 14.95 -9.48 7.57
N ASP A 63 14.88 -9.16 8.86
CA ASP A 63 13.79 -9.64 9.68
C ASP A 63 12.57 -8.77 9.48
N LEU A 64 11.40 -9.27 9.90
CA LEU A 64 10.20 -8.47 9.89
C LEU A 64 10.26 -7.41 10.98
N PRO A 65 9.59 -6.26 10.77
CA PRO A 65 9.53 -5.25 11.83
C PRO A 65 8.84 -5.78 13.07
N GLU A 66 9.17 -5.21 14.22
CA GLU A 66 8.60 -5.67 15.47
C GLU A 66 7.08 -5.54 15.54
N TRP A 67 6.54 -4.57 14.80
CA TRP A 67 5.08 -4.36 14.79
C TRP A 67 4.35 -5.30 13.85
N HIS A 68 5.07 -6.09 13.07
CA HIS A 68 4.41 -6.95 12.08
C HIS A 68 3.52 -7.98 12.78
N PRO A 69 2.31 -8.23 12.26
CA PRO A 69 1.38 -9.16 12.92
C PRO A 69 1.94 -10.56 13.15
N LEU A 70 2.84 -11.03 12.28
CA LEU A 70 3.47 -12.32 12.49
C LEU A 70 4.38 -12.32 13.71
N LYS A 71 4.88 -11.15 14.11
CA LYS A 71 5.71 -11.05 15.31
C LYS A 71 4.89 -10.81 16.55
N THR A 72 3.85 -10.01 16.44
CA THR A 72 3.03 -9.63 17.59
C THR A 72 1.89 -10.61 17.85
N GLY A 73 1.48 -11.36 16.85
CA GLY A 73 0.31 -12.21 16.95
C GLY A 73 -1.00 -11.44 16.90
N ARG A 74 -0.95 -10.14 16.61
CA ARG A 74 -2.13 -9.30 16.64
C ARG A 74 -2.25 -8.51 15.34
N ALA A 75 -3.38 -8.65 14.66
CA ALA A 75 -3.59 -7.94 13.40
C ALA A 75 -3.60 -6.43 13.60
N ALA A 76 -3.99 -5.95 14.76
CA ALA A 76 -4.10 -4.52 15.01
C ALA A 76 -2.74 -3.83 15.17
N SER A 77 -1.68 -4.57 15.37
CA SER A 77 -0.38 -3.96 15.67
C SER A 77 0.13 -3.08 14.53
N VAL A 78 -0.22 -3.39 13.28
CA VAL A 78 0.20 -2.58 12.14
C VAL A 78 -0.45 -1.20 12.19
N HIS A 79 -1.69 -1.13 12.65
CA HIS A 79 -2.39 0.16 12.80
C HIS A 79 -1.82 0.94 13.97
N GLU A 80 -1.55 0.25 15.07
CA GLU A 80 -1.01 0.90 16.26
C GLU A 80 0.36 1.51 15.99
N ALA A 81 1.10 0.92 15.06
CA ALA A 81 2.41 1.43 14.68
C ALA A 81 2.33 2.49 13.58
N ASN A 82 1.12 2.88 13.17
CA ASN A 82 0.90 3.84 12.09
C ASN A 82 1.55 3.43 10.77
N MET A 83 1.57 2.14 10.52
CA MET A 83 2.19 1.61 9.30
C MET A 83 1.16 1.15 8.29
N SER A 84 -0.12 1.36 8.56
CA SER A 84 -1.19 1.09 7.61
C SER A 84 -1.74 2.40 7.07
N LEU A 85 -2.68 2.29 6.14
CA LEU A 85 -3.35 3.48 5.62
C LEU A 85 -4.40 4.03 6.57
N LYS A 86 -4.68 3.33 7.65
CA LYS A 86 -5.71 3.76 8.58
C LYS A 86 -5.34 5.11 9.18
N GLY A 87 -6.24 6.07 9.04
CA GLY A 87 -6.01 7.42 9.55
C GLY A 87 -5.18 8.31 8.65
N ARG A 88 -4.71 7.83 7.51
CA ARG A 88 -3.92 8.64 6.60
C ARG A 88 -4.81 9.31 5.56
N GLU A 89 -4.37 10.46 5.10
CA GLU A 89 -5.06 11.15 4.02
C GLU A 89 -4.74 10.48 2.71
N THR A 90 -5.77 10.00 2.03
CA THR A 90 -5.60 9.37 0.73
C THR A 90 -6.73 9.84 -0.18
N VAL A 91 -6.52 9.65 -1.48
CA VAL A 91 -7.51 10.00 -2.48
C VAL A 91 -7.89 8.76 -3.24
N SER A 92 -9.19 8.54 -3.43
CA SER A 92 -9.62 7.39 -4.22
C SER A 92 -9.10 7.52 -5.65
N GLU A 93 -8.71 6.40 -6.23
CA GLU A 93 -8.23 6.40 -7.60
C GLU A 93 -9.34 6.75 -8.60
N THR A 94 -10.58 6.69 -8.18
CA THR A 94 -11.72 6.94 -9.05
C THR A 94 -11.68 8.39 -9.54
N GLY A 95 -11.67 8.56 -10.87
CA GLY A 95 -11.72 9.88 -11.47
C GLY A 95 -10.40 10.61 -11.55
N ILE A 96 -9.32 10.00 -11.13
CA ILE A 96 -8.01 10.65 -11.21
C ILE A 96 -7.52 10.58 -12.65
N GLN A 97 -7.16 11.72 -13.21
CA GLN A 97 -6.65 11.80 -14.56
C GLN A 97 -5.16 12.03 -14.62
N ASN A 98 -4.59 12.69 -13.62
CA ASN A 98 -3.16 12.95 -13.60
C ASN A 98 -2.60 12.59 -12.24
N TYR A 99 -1.95 11.44 -12.17
CA TYR A 99 -1.41 10.95 -10.91
C TYR A 99 -0.23 11.77 -10.41
N GLU A 100 0.38 12.57 -11.26
CA GLU A 100 1.50 13.40 -10.82
C GLU A 100 1.10 14.37 -9.73
N ASN A 101 -0.17 14.79 -9.71
CA ASN A 101 -0.65 15.71 -8.70
C ASN A 101 -0.79 15.04 -7.34
N TYR A 102 -0.60 13.73 -7.26
CA TYR A 102 -0.84 12.97 -6.03
C TYR A 102 0.38 12.22 -5.55
N ILE A 103 1.57 12.62 -6.00
CA ILE A 103 2.79 11.97 -5.58
C ILE A 103 2.99 12.18 -4.09
N ASP A 104 3.26 11.08 -3.39
CA ASP A 104 3.53 11.13 -1.97
C ASP A 104 4.95 11.64 -1.76
N ARG A 105 5.08 12.79 -1.13
CA ARG A 105 6.38 13.42 -0.99
C ARG A 105 7.04 13.09 0.34
N GLN A 106 6.35 12.35 1.19
CA GLN A 106 6.93 11.93 2.46
C GLN A 106 7.43 13.07 3.33
N THR A 107 7.11 14.29 2.96
CA THR A 107 7.54 15.45 3.75
C THR A 107 6.55 15.79 4.84
N GLY A 108 5.48 15.02 4.91
CA GLY A 108 4.45 15.30 5.90
C GLY A 108 3.58 16.47 5.56
N ARG A 109 3.83 17.11 4.46
CA ARG A 109 3.01 18.21 4.05
C ARG A 109 1.82 17.71 3.30
N HIS A 110 0.67 18.06 3.79
CA HIS A 110 -0.56 17.62 3.17
C HIS A 110 -1.12 18.71 2.32
N ARG A 111 -1.57 18.33 1.16
CA ARG A 111 -2.32 19.26 0.36
C ARG A 111 -3.72 19.34 0.88
N ARG A 112 -4.22 20.52 0.86
CA ARG A 112 -5.60 20.73 1.23
C ARG A 112 -6.50 20.38 0.09
N GLN A 113 -6.47 19.14 -0.29
CA GLN A 113 -7.28 18.68 -1.40
C GLN A 113 -8.57 18.07 -0.89
N THR A 114 -9.31 17.47 -1.80
CA THR A 114 -10.52 16.76 -1.46
C THR A 114 -10.22 15.37 -0.98
N SER A 115 -9.07 15.19 -0.36
CA SER A 115 -8.69 13.90 0.15
C SER A 115 -9.49 13.55 1.38
N GLN A 116 -9.68 12.28 1.59
CA GLN A 116 -10.38 11.76 2.73
C GLN A 116 -9.45 10.90 3.53
N THR A 117 -9.65 10.93 4.86
CA THR A 117 -8.86 10.08 5.74
C THR A 117 -9.34 8.65 5.62
N CYS A 118 -8.40 7.75 5.48
CA CYS A 118 -8.72 6.33 5.32
C CYS A 118 -8.78 5.60 6.66
#